data_38d3323f6361638fe51bd02fe5d17049
#
_entry.id   38d3323f6361638fe51bd02fe5d17049
#
_cell.length_a   1.000
_cell.length_b   1.000
_cell.length_c   1.000
_cell.angle_alpha   90.00
_cell.angle_beta   90.00
_cell.angle_gamma   90.00
#
_symmetry.space_group_name_H-M   'P 1'
#
loop_
_entity.id
_entity.type
_entity.pdbx_description
1 polymer ?
#
loop_
_entity_poly.entity_id
_entity_poly.type
_entity_poly.pdbx_seq_one_letter_code
_entity_poly.pdbx_strand_id
1 'polypeptide(L)'
;MASAQLATFSVPSVENEPMRSYAPGSPERQALQAAISQMQADLPFEVPCVINGKPVKTGKLGSQPMPHDHAKNLCTYHEADSATVSQAIDGALAAKYEWESMPWNDRAAIFLKAADLVSGKYRYKLMAATILGQGKNAWQAEIDAAAELTDFLRFGVKFVQDLYAQQPTKNSAGAWNRVEYRALEGFGGNLNATPALVGNVVVWKPSPMATYSSYIVHQIFLEAGVPPSVIQFAPGLPEIVAQQSLKHPLFAALHFTGSTFVFKQLWKDIASNMDVYKGYPKIVGETGGKNFHLVHQSAEIRNAVVQAIRGAFEYQGKQPEMFRSLPRLYVSSSVWSSGFKDLLLAEVAKIKVGGPDDWSNYMGPVIGRPAFDKILAYLEKAKQAGGEILAGGTGDDSKGYFVQPTVILTKDPNSVTMVEEIFGPVLTIFVYQDSEYDQTLKLIDSTSQYGLTGAIFATERAALIKATNALRNAAGNVYYNEKCTGAVVGQQPFGGGRASGTNDKAGSISIFYRFVSPRSIKENFVGLEDYIYPSNLV
;
A
#
# COMPACT_ATOMS: atom_id res chain seq x y z
N MET A 1 -35.55 -0.07 -9.14
CA MET A 1 -35.64 0.44 -10.54
C MET A 1 -34.45 1.38 -10.74
N ALA A 2 -33.59 1.13 -11.72
CA ALA A 2 -32.53 2.07 -12.06
C ALA A 2 -33.18 3.38 -12.53
N SER A 3 -32.76 4.52 -12.00
CA SER A 3 -33.17 5.83 -12.47
C SER A 3 -32.67 6.03 -13.91
N ALA A 4 -33.48 6.64 -14.78
CA ALA A 4 -33.04 6.96 -16.13
C ALA A 4 -31.87 7.94 -16.04
N GLN A 5 -30.77 7.62 -16.71
CA GLN A 5 -29.65 8.55 -16.84
C GLN A 5 -30.01 9.60 -17.92
N LEU A 6 -30.30 10.82 -17.47
CA LEU A 6 -30.77 11.91 -18.34
C LEU A 6 -29.65 12.77 -18.92
N ALA A 7 -28.41 12.58 -18.46
CA ALA A 7 -27.24 13.32 -18.92
C ALA A 7 -25.96 12.49 -18.73
N THR A 8 -24.86 12.92 -19.37
CA THR A 8 -23.51 12.44 -19.07
C THR A 8 -22.91 13.37 -18.01
N PHE A 9 -22.61 12.82 -16.84
CA PHE A 9 -22.03 13.58 -15.73
C PHE A 9 -20.52 13.47 -15.74
N SER A 10 -19.85 14.56 -15.37
CA SER A 10 -18.43 14.59 -15.07
C SER A 10 -18.24 14.67 -13.57
N VAL A 11 -17.25 13.95 -13.04
CA VAL A 11 -16.87 14.09 -11.64
C VAL A 11 -16.26 15.47 -11.39
N PRO A 12 -16.37 16.02 -10.17
CA PRO A 12 -15.71 17.26 -9.82
C PRO A 12 -14.19 17.22 -10.09
N SER A 13 -13.57 18.39 -10.22
CA SER A 13 -12.10 18.47 -10.28
C SER A 13 -11.50 17.83 -9.03
N VAL A 14 -10.49 16.98 -9.23
CA VAL A 14 -9.83 16.25 -8.16
C VAL A 14 -8.44 16.82 -7.94
N GLU A 15 -8.15 17.14 -6.70
CA GLU A 15 -6.85 17.62 -6.23
C GLU A 15 -6.41 16.82 -5.01
N ASN A 16 -5.09 16.77 -4.77
CA ASN A 16 -4.55 16.12 -3.58
C ASN A 16 -5.02 16.83 -2.32
N GLU A 17 -5.33 16.07 -1.28
CA GLU A 17 -5.69 16.61 0.03
C GLU A 17 -4.53 17.41 0.62
N PRO A 18 -4.74 18.69 1.00
CA PRO A 18 -3.68 19.50 1.57
C PRO A 18 -3.14 18.92 2.88
N MET A 19 -1.81 18.74 2.92
CA MET A 19 -1.10 18.28 4.11
C MET A 19 -1.10 19.33 5.20
N ARG A 20 -1.43 18.95 6.45
CA ARG A 20 -1.37 19.83 7.62
C ARG A 20 -0.03 19.67 8.33
N SER A 21 0.51 20.77 8.83
CA SER A 21 1.89 20.79 9.35
C SER A 21 2.04 20.33 10.80
N TYR A 22 0.97 20.43 11.59
CA TYR A 22 0.97 20.15 13.03
C TYR A 22 2.05 20.93 13.80
N ALA A 23 2.36 22.15 13.35
CA ALA A 23 3.35 23.00 13.98
C ALA A 23 3.01 23.29 15.45
N PRO A 24 4.00 23.58 16.31
CA PRO A 24 3.73 23.96 17.70
C PRO A 24 2.72 25.10 17.80
N GLY A 25 1.67 24.94 18.62
CA GLY A 25 0.61 25.94 18.82
C GLY A 25 -0.49 25.97 17.76
N SER A 26 -0.39 25.19 16.68
CA SER A 26 -1.43 25.17 15.63
C SER A 26 -2.73 24.50 16.11
N PRO A 27 -3.89 24.92 15.58
CA PRO A 27 -5.19 24.31 15.93
C PRO A 27 -5.26 22.83 15.58
N GLU A 28 -4.71 22.42 14.45
CA GLU A 28 -4.67 21.02 14.00
C GLU A 28 -3.85 20.15 14.95
N ARG A 29 -2.73 20.67 15.52
CA ARG A 29 -1.96 19.96 16.54
C ARG A 29 -2.76 19.77 17.82
N GLN A 30 -3.45 20.82 18.28
CA GLN A 30 -4.30 20.73 19.46
C GLN A 30 -5.45 19.74 19.29
N ALA A 31 -6.09 19.76 18.11
CA ALA A 31 -7.17 18.85 17.79
C ALA A 31 -6.70 17.38 17.74
N LEU A 32 -5.52 17.13 17.15
CA LEU A 32 -4.95 15.77 17.13
C LEU A 32 -4.53 15.30 18.52
N GLN A 33 -3.93 16.18 19.34
CA GLN A 33 -3.60 15.87 20.75
C GLN A 33 -4.86 15.51 21.55
N ALA A 34 -5.94 16.27 21.38
CA ALA A 34 -7.22 15.99 22.02
C ALA A 34 -7.79 14.62 21.58
N ALA A 35 -7.71 14.30 20.29
CA ALA A 35 -8.17 13.01 19.76
C ALA A 35 -7.35 11.83 20.28
N ILE A 36 -6.01 11.98 20.41
CA ILE A 36 -5.13 10.96 21.00
C ILE A 36 -5.50 10.77 22.50
N SER A 37 -5.62 11.84 23.25
CA SER A 37 -5.94 11.78 24.68
C SER A 37 -7.31 11.15 24.94
N GLN A 38 -8.32 11.51 24.13
CA GLN A 38 -9.66 10.91 24.21
C GLN A 38 -9.61 9.41 23.91
N MET A 39 -8.89 9.02 22.86
CA MET A 39 -8.76 7.61 22.50
C MET A 39 -8.05 6.80 23.56
N GLN A 40 -7.01 7.37 24.21
CA GLN A 40 -6.33 6.73 25.33
C GLN A 40 -7.21 6.58 26.58
N ALA A 41 -8.13 7.51 26.82
CA ALA A 41 -9.08 7.44 27.93
C ALA A 41 -10.16 6.36 27.72
N ASP A 42 -10.48 6.05 26.47
CA ASP A 42 -11.54 5.11 26.09
C ASP A 42 -11.04 3.66 25.92
N LEU A 43 -9.76 3.38 26.17
CA LEU A 43 -9.14 2.06 25.98
C LEU A 43 -9.62 1.00 26.99
N PRO A 44 -9.60 -0.29 26.59
CA PRO A 44 -9.44 -0.81 25.22
C PRO A 44 -10.79 -0.84 24.45
N PHE A 45 -10.70 -0.72 23.12
CA PHE A 45 -11.90 -0.89 22.27
C PHE A 45 -12.19 -2.36 22.02
N GLU A 46 -13.47 -2.71 21.82
CA GLU A 46 -13.89 -4.02 21.34
C GLU A 46 -14.36 -3.90 19.90
N VAL A 47 -13.74 -4.68 19.00
CA VAL A 47 -14.04 -4.67 17.56
C VAL A 47 -14.72 -5.98 17.14
N PRO A 48 -15.99 -5.95 16.71
CA PRO A 48 -16.66 -7.13 16.18
C PRO A 48 -16.26 -7.39 14.73
N CYS A 49 -16.50 -8.59 14.22
CA CYS A 49 -16.74 -8.76 12.78
C CYS A 49 -17.99 -7.95 12.40
N VAL A 50 -18.02 -7.38 11.18
CA VAL A 50 -19.22 -6.71 10.69
C VAL A 50 -19.69 -7.45 9.43
N ILE A 51 -20.73 -8.26 9.58
CA ILE A 51 -21.26 -9.11 8.54
C ILE A 51 -22.69 -8.65 8.21
N ASN A 52 -22.89 -8.31 6.94
CA ASN A 52 -24.17 -7.74 6.46
C ASN A 52 -24.60 -6.48 7.27
N GLY A 53 -23.62 -5.67 7.66
CA GLY A 53 -23.82 -4.46 8.47
C GLY A 53 -24.13 -4.72 9.95
N LYS A 54 -24.12 -5.96 10.40
CA LYS A 54 -24.42 -6.34 11.80
C LYS A 54 -23.12 -6.73 12.52
N PRO A 55 -22.93 -6.28 13.78
CA PRO A 55 -21.81 -6.75 14.59
C PRO A 55 -21.99 -8.24 14.94
N VAL A 56 -20.95 -9.02 14.67
CA VAL A 56 -20.88 -10.45 15.01
C VAL A 56 -19.74 -10.66 16.00
N LYS A 57 -20.09 -11.12 17.19
CA LYS A 57 -19.16 -11.45 18.27
C LYS A 57 -18.98 -12.96 18.35
N THR A 58 -17.88 -13.47 17.81
CA THR A 58 -17.59 -14.91 17.75
C THR A 58 -17.14 -15.48 19.11
N GLY A 59 -16.71 -14.62 20.03
CA GLY A 59 -16.14 -15.04 21.31
C GLY A 59 -14.67 -15.44 21.26
N LYS A 60 -14.12 -15.69 20.07
CA LYS A 60 -12.68 -15.91 19.89
C LYS A 60 -12.01 -14.54 19.69
N LEU A 61 -11.12 -14.17 20.59
CA LEU A 61 -10.54 -12.83 20.65
C LEU A 61 -9.07 -12.81 20.25
N GLY A 62 -8.74 -11.91 19.33
CA GLY A 62 -7.40 -11.41 19.08
C GLY A 62 -7.20 -10.06 19.79
N SER A 63 -5.96 -9.57 19.82
CA SER A 63 -5.61 -8.27 20.39
C SER A 63 -4.70 -7.47 19.47
N GLN A 64 -4.82 -6.15 19.53
CA GLN A 64 -3.91 -5.20 18.90
C GLN A 64 -3.20 -4.41 20.00
N PRO A 65 -1.98 -4.81 20.41
CA PRO A 65 -1.18 -4.05 21.36
C PRO A 65 -0.72 -2.71 20.76
N MET A 66 -0.46 -1.74 21.62
CA MET A 66 0.15 -0.47 21.18
C MET A 66 1.68 -0.66 21.10
N PRO A 67 2.31 -0.43 19.93
CA PRO A 67 3.74 -0.72 19.75
C PRO A 67 4.69 0.06 20.67
N HIS A 68 4.27 1.23 21.16
CA HIS A 68 5.05 2.08 22.07
C HIS A 68 4.83 1.79 23.55
N ASP A 69 3.80 0.99 23.88
CA ASP A 69 3.46 0.52 25.23
C ASP A 69 2.72 -0.81 25.11
N HIS A 70 3.48 -1.88 24.83
CA HIS A 70 2.91 -3.19 24.48
C HIS A 70 2.21 -3.89 25.66
N ALA A 71 2.29 -3.34 26.87
CA ALA A 71 1.48 -3.78 28.00
C ALA A 71 0.00 -3.38 27.85
N LYS A 72 -0.30 -2.44 26.97
CA LYS A 72 -1.65 -1.94 26.71
C LYS A 72 -2.13 -2.34 25.31
N ASN A 73 -3.39 -2.74 25.21
CA ASN A 73 -4.07 -2.99 23.95
C ASN A 73 -4.86 -1.77 23.52
N LEU A 74 -4.74 -1.40 22.23
CA LEU A 74 -5.62 -0.43 21.60
C LEU A 74 -7.03 -1.02 21.47
N CYS A 75 -7.10 -2.28 21.00
CA CYS A 75 -8.37 -3.00 20.93
C CYS A 75 -8.19 -4.50 21.14
N THR A 76 -9.30 -5.14 21.52
CA THR A 76 -9.55 -6.56 21.30
C THR A 76 -10.49 -6.70 20.10
N TYR A 77 -10.38 -7.75 19.32
CA TYR A 77 -11.25 -7.98 18.17
C TYR A 77 -11.70 -9.42 18.09
N HIS A 78 -12.94 -9.60 17.61
CA HIS A 78 -13.49 -10.93 17.38
C HIS A 78 -12.92 -11.52 16.09
N GLU A 79 -12.31 -12.69 16.19
CA GLU A 79 -11.76 -13.40 15.03
C GLU A 79 -12.88 -14.15 14.31
N ALA A 80 -13.00 -13.90 13.01
CA ALA A 80 -13.91 -14.63 12.14
C ALA A 80 -13.51 -16.11 12.07
N ASP A 81 -14.42 -17.00 12.39
CA ASP A 81 -14.31 -18.42 12.13
C ASP A 81 -14.80 -18.79 10.72
N SER A 82 -14.69 -20.05 10.35
CA SER A 82 -15.08 -20.52 9.02
C SER A 82 -16.56 -20.24 8.72
N ALA A 83 -17.44 -20.36 9.70
CA ALA A 83 -18.88 -20.09 9.53
C ALA A 83 -19.14 -18.60 9.28
N THR A 84 -18.48 -17.74 10.05
CA THR A 84 -18.57 -16.27 9.88
C THR A 84 -18.04 -15.83 8.51
N VAL A 85 -16.93 -16.41 8.05
CA VAL A 85 -16.39 -16.11 6.71
C VAL A 85 -17.34 -16.58 5.61
N SER A 86 -17.95 -17.77 5.74
CA SER A 86 -18.95 -18.24 4.78
C SER A 86 -20.18 -17.31 4.73
N GLN A 87 -20.68 -16.88 5.88
CA GLN A 87 -21.78 -15.90 5.95
C GLN A 87 -21.40 -14.55 5.30
N ALA A 88 -20.13 -14.12 5.45
CA ALA A 88 -19.62 -12.91 4.79
C ALA A 88 -19.62 -13.07 3.26
N ILE A 89 -19.18 -14.21 2.75
CA ILE A 89 -19.17 -14.51 1.32
C ILE A 89 -20.59 -14.56 0.77
N ASP A 90 -21.49 -15.29 1.42
CA ASP A 90 -22.88 -15.42 0.99
C ASP A 90 -23.59 -14.06 0.98
N GLY A 91 -23.39 -13.24 2.03
CA GLY A 91 -23.94 -11.90 2.12
C GLY A 91 -23.39 -10.95 1.05
N ALA A 92 -22.10 -11.02 0.77
CA ALA A 92 -21.48 -10.25 -0.29
C ALA A 92 -22.04 -10.63 -1.67
N LEU A 93 -22.15 -11.92 -1.96
CA LEU A 93 -22.71 -12.42 -3.22
C LEU A 93 -24.19 -12.07 -3.39
N ALA A 94 -24.97 -12.09 -2.31
CA ALA A 94 -26.38 -11.68 -2.35
C ALA A 94 -26.54 -10.19 -2.69
N ALA A 95 -25.64 -9.32 -2.21
CA ALA A 95 -25.68 -7.89 -2.49
C ALA A 95 -25.10 -7.51 -3.87
N LYS A 96 -24.41 -8.43 -4.52
CA LYS A 96 -23.62 -8.15 -5.73
C LYS A 96 -24.43 -7.53 -6.86
N TYR A 97 -25.58 -8.12 -7.20
CA TYR A 97 -26.40 -7.67 -8.34
C TYR A 97 -26.91 -6.23 -8.14
N GLU A 98 -27.39 -5.90 -6.96
CA GLU A 98 -27.89 -4.57 -6.65
C GLU A 98 -26.76 -3.54 -6.71
N TRP A 99 -25.58 -3.87 -6.14
CA TRP A 99 -24.43 -2.99 -6.14
C TRP A 99 -23.83 -2.75 -7.53
N GLU A 100 -23.63 -3.80 -8.33
CA GLU A 100 -23.08 -3.65 -9.69
C GLU A 100 -24.04 -2.96 -10.65
N SER A 101 -25.36 -3.07 -10.40
CA SER A 101 -26.41 -2.44 -11.19
C SER A 101 -26.69 -0.97 -10.80
N MET A 102 -26.14 -0.51 -9.66
CA MET A 102 -26.22 0.89 -9.27
C MET A 102 -25.52 1.77 -10.32
N PRO A 103 -26.12 2.89 -10.76
CA PRO A 103 -25.47 3.83 -11.66
C PRO A 103 -24.08 4.20 -11.13
N TRP A 104 -23.07 4.21 -12.01
CA TRP A 104 -21.68 4.42 -11.58
C TRP A 104 -21.47 5.77 -10.89
N ASN A 105 -22.20 6.82 -11.30
CA ASN A 105 -22.15 8.13 -10.67
C ASN A 105 -22.67 8.13 -9.22
N ASP A 106 -23.63 7.27 -8.90
CA ASP A 106 -24.15 7.13 -7.53
C ASP A 106 -23.13 6.41 -6.65
N ARG A 107 -22.48 5.35 -7.17
CA ARG A 107 -21.34 4.75 -6.49
C ARG A 107 -20.20 5.74 -6.28
N ALA A 108 -19.86 6.52 -7.31
CA ALA A 108 -18.84 7.55 -7.25
C ALA A 108 -19.13 8.58 -6.15
N ALA A 109 -20.38 9.05 -6.06
CA ALA A 109 -20.80 10.00 -5.02
C ALA A 109 -20.61 9.45 -3.59
N ILE A 110 -20.87 8.16 -3.37
CA ILE A 110 -20.61 7.48 -2.08
C ILE A 110 -19.12 7.55 -1.72
N PHE A 111 -18.22 7.24 -2.66
CA PHE A 111 -16.77 7.27 -2.39
C PHE A 111 -16.22 8.68 -2.24
N LEU A 112 -16.75 9.68 -2.96
CA LEU A 112 -16.43 11.09 -2.73
C LEU A 112 -16.86 11.55 -1.33
N LYS A 113 -18.07 11.16 -0.89
CA LYS A 113 -18.52 11.42 0.48
C LYS A 113 -17.63 10.72 1.51
N ALA A 114 -17.19 9.49 1.25
CA ALA A 114 -16.24 8.81 2.12
C ALA A 114 -14.91 9.59 2.22
N ALA A 115 -14.40 10.14 1.12
CA ALA A 115 -13.23 11.00 1.11
C ALA A 115 -13.40 12.24 1.98
N ASP A 116 -14.55 12.90 1.89
CA ASP A 116 -14.85 14.08 2.71
C ASP A 116 -15.00 13.73 4.20
N LEU A 117 -15.56 12.58 4.52
CA LEU A 117 -15.60 12.08 5.90
C LEU A 117 -14.20 11.81 6.45
N VAL A 118 -13.30 11.20 5.66
CA VAL A 118 -11.91 10.94 6.04
C VAL A 118 -11.15 12.25 6.26
N SER A 119 -11.18 13.16 5.30
CA SER A 119 -10.43 14.43 5.36
C SER A 119 -10.98 15.43 6.39
N GLY A 120 -12.27 15.29 6.75
CA GLY A 120 -12.99 16.16 7.68
C GLY A 120 -13.26 15.51 9.04
N LYS A 121 -14.47 14.99 9.21
CA LYS A 121 -15.03 14.48 10.48
C LYS A 121 -14.13 13.45 11.17
N TYR A 122 -13.55 12.54 10.42
CA TYR A 122 -12.80 11.40 10.96
C TYR A 122 -11.28 11.58 10.95
N ARG A 123 -10.75 12.70 10.39
CA ARG A 123 -9.32 12.92 10.22
C ARG A 123 -8.51 12.61 11.48
N TYR A 124 -8.78 13.32 12.56
CA TYR A 124 -8.00 13.17 13.78
C TYR A 124 -8.24 11.84 14.50
N LYS A 125 -9.44 11.27 14.39
CA LYS A 125 -9.74 9.95 14.94
C LYS A 125 -8.96 8.85 14.23
N LEU A 126 -8.89 8.89 12.91
CA LEU A 126 -8.09 7.95 12.12
C LEU A 126 -6.60 8.09 12.40
N MET A 127 -6.12 9.34 12.46
CA MET A 127 -4.72 9.61 12.80
C MET A 127 -4.38 9.11 14.20
N ALA A 128 -5.22 9.36 15.20
CA ALA A 128 -5.02 8.86 16.57
C ALA A 128 -4.95 7.34 16.62
N ALA A 129 -5.89 6.64 15.94
CA ALA A 129 -5.87 5.18 15.85
C ALA A 129 -4.61 4.63 15.17
N THR A 130 -4.10 5.35 14.17
CA THR A 130 -2.88 4.99 13.45
C THR A 130 -1.62 5.27 14.29
N ILE A 131 -1.58 6.38 15.01
CA ILE A 131 -0.49 6.73 15.92
C ILE A 131 -0.39 5.70 17.06
N LEU A 132 -1.49 5.44 17.75
CA LEU A 132 -1.50 4.54 18.91
C LEU A 132 -1.35 3.07 18.50
N GLY A 133 -2.03 2.63 17.43
CA GLY A 133 -2.07 1.23 17.04
C GLY A 133 -0.91 0.78 16.15
N GLN A 134 -0.25 1.71 15.46
CA GLN A 134 0.82 1.38 14.51
C GLN A 134 2.13 2.11 14.82
N GLY A 135 2.18 2.89 15.90
CA GLY A 135 3.37 3.60 16.35
C GLY A 135 3.86 4.71 15.40
N LYS A 136 2.99 5.25 14.55
CA LYS A 136 3.33 6.34 13.63
C LYS A 136 3.43 7.68 14.38
N ASN A 137 4.24 8.60 13.89
CA ASN A 137 4.20 9.98 14.35
C ASN A 137 3.08 10.77 13.64
N ALA A 138 2.86 12.02 14.04
CA ALA A 138 1.79 12.86 13.47
C ALA A 138 1.92 13.05 11.96
N TRP A 139 3.14 13.25 11.45
CA TRP A 139 3.40 13.44 10.02
C TRP A 139 3.10 12.19 9.20
N GLN A 140 3.54 11.02 9.69
CA GLN A 140 3.25 9.73 9.06
C GLN A 140 1.75 9.42 9.04
N ALA A 141 1.06 9.69 10.16
CA ALA A 141 -0.39 9.48 10.25
C ALA A 141 -1.17 10.46 9.35
N GLU A 142 -0.69 11.70 9.19
CA GLU A 142 -1.25 12.67 8.25
C GLU A 142 -1.16 12.16 6.81
N ILE A 143 0.02 11.67 6.41
CA ILE A 143 0.19 11.11 5.06
C ILE A 143 -0.76 9.92 4.87
N ASP A 144 -0.65 8.90 5.71
CA ASP A 144 -1.22 7.59 5.43
C ASP A 144 -2.73 7.50 5.73
N ALA A 145 -3.12 8.01 6.91
CA ALA A 145 -4.49 7.83 7.40
C ALA A 145 -5.46 8.94 6.97
N ALA A 146 -4.93 10.11 6.61
CA ALA A 146 -5.76 11.25 6.22
C ALA A 146 -5.60 11.59 4.74
N ALA A 147 -4.45 12.10 4.32
CA ALA A 147 -4.28 12.65 2.97
C ALA A 147 -4.32 11.56 1.89
N GLU A 148 -3.49 10.52 2.01
CA GLU A 148 -3.38 9.49 0.98
C GLU A 148 -4.67 8.65 0.85
N LEU A 149 -5.32 8.29 1.96
CA LEU A 149 -6.61 7.59 1.90
C LEU A 149 -7.69 8.46 1.22
N THR A 150 -7.74 9.75 1.52
CA THR A 150 -8.63 10.70 0.85
C THR A 150 -8.35 10.77 -0.65
N ASP A 151 -7.07 10.86 -1.02
CA ASP A 151 -6.64 10.93 -2.41
C ASP A 151 -6.98 9.65 -3.19
N PHE A 152 -6.74 8.47 -2.62
CA PHE A 152 -7.16 7.22 -3.26
C PHE A 152 -8.65 7.17 -3.56
N LEU A 153 -9.49 7.69 -2.66
CA LEU A 153 -10.93 7.72 -2.87
C LEU A 153 -11.32 8.74 -3.95
N ARG A 154 -10.77 9.96 -3.92
CA ARG A 154 -11.08 11.01 -4.90
C ARG A 154 -10.54 10.67 -6.29
N PHE A 155 -9.25 10.39 -6.40
CA PHE A 155 -8.62 10.05 -7.68
C PHE A 155 -9.14 8.73 -8.25
N GLY A 156 -9.50 7.76 -7.38
CA GLY A 156 -10.15 6.52 -7.80
C GLY A 156 -11.41 6.77 -8.61
N VAL A 157 -12.27 7.68 -8.15
CA VAL A 157 -13.49 8.08 -8.88
C VAL A 157 -13.13 8.69 -10.24
N LYS A 158 -12.11 9.55 -10.32
CA LYS A 158 -11.65 10.12 -11.58
C LYS A 158 -11.12 9.06 -12.54
N PHE A 159 -10.31 8.12 -12.05
CA PHE A 159 -9.78 7.03 -12.87
C PHE A 159 -10.88 6.10 -13.40
N VAL A 160 -11.93 5.85 -12.62
CA VAL A 160 -13.08 5.06 -13.09
C VAL A 160 -13.85 5.81 -14.18
N GLN A 161 -14.04 7.13 -14.07
CA GLN A 161 -14.60 7.93 -15.15
C GLN A 161 -13.79 7.78 -16.45
N ASP A 162 -12.46 7.89 -16.34
CA ASP A 162 -11.56 7.80 -17.48
C ASP A 162 -11.54 6.38 -18.07
N LEU A 163 -11.69 5.34 -17.24
CA LEU A 163 -11.84 3.96 -17.67
C LEU A 163 -13.12 3.77 -18.49
N TYR A 164 -14.26 4.23 -17.96
CA TYR A 164 -15.56 4.07 -18.61
C TYR A 164 -15.70 4.90 -19.90
N ALA A 165 -14.92 5.98 -20.03
CA ALA A 165 -14.84 6.77 -21.25
C ALA A 165 -14.09 6.06 -22.41
N GLN A 166 -13.37 4.98 -22.13
CA GLN A 166 -12.62 4.23 -23.15
C GLN A 166 -13.59 3.36 -23.96
N GLN A 167 -13.91 3.81 -25.15
CA GLN A 167 -14.83 3.14 -26.05
C GLN A 167 -14.17 2.82 -27.41
N PRO A 168 -14.71 1.88 -28.21
CA PRO A 168 -14.19 1.56 -29.53
C PRO A 168 -14.09 2.81 -30.41
N THR A 169 -12.97 2.96 -31.11
CA THR A 169 -12.66 4.16 -31.87
C THR A 169 -13.41 4.26 -33.19
N LYS A 170 -13.96 3.14 -33.73
CA LYS A 170 -14.62 3.07 -35.02
C LYS A 170 -15.85 2.17 -35.01
N ASN A 171 -16.84 2.53 -35.84
CA ASN A 171 -17.99 1.71 -36.16
C ASN A 171 -18.00 1.39 -37.64
N SER A 172 -18.55 0.23 -38.01
CA SER A 172 -18.92 -0.04 -39.39
C SER A 172 -20.22 0.70 -39.75
N ALA A 173 -20.48 0.94 -41.02
CA ALA A 173 -21.76 1.49 -41.44
C ALA A 173 -22.93 0.62 -40.96
N GLY A 174 -23.94 1.23 -40.38
CA GLY A 174 -25.11 0.54 -39.85
C GLY A 174 -24.88 -0.23 -38.54
N ALA A 175 -23.73 -0.07 -37.90
CA ALA A 175 -23.43 -0.74 -36.64
C ALA A 175 -22.96 0.23 -35.54
N TRP A 176 -23.27 -0.07 -34.31
CA TRP A 176 -22.75 0.61 -33.14
C TRP A 176 -21.99 -0.37 -32.22
N ASN A 177 -20.69 -0.08 -31.99
CA ASN A 177 -19.84 -0.85 -31.09
C ASN A 177 -19.67 -0.08 -29.78
N ARG A 178 -19.77 -0.79 -28.67
CA ARG A 178 -19.54 -0.25 -27.33
C ARG A 178 -18.93 -1.30 -26.40
N VAL A 179 -18.30 -0.85 -25.33
CA VAL A 179 -17.75 -1.71 -24.28
C VAL A 179 -18.40 -1.35 -22.95
N GLU A 180 -18.83 -2.38 -22.23
CA GLU A 180 -19.23 -2.27 -20.84
C GLU A 180 -18.13 -2.81 -19.94
N TYR A 181 -17.81 -2.09 -18.87
CA TYR A 181 -16.86 -2.50 -17.86
C TYR A 181 -17.62 -3.05 -16.65
N ARG A 182 -17.98 -4.34 -16.71
CA ARG A 182 -18.73 -5.02 -15.67
C ARG A 182 -17.85 -5.33 -14.48
N ALA A 183 -18.42 -5.42 -13.27
CA ALA A 183 -17.77 -6.06 -12.13
C ALA A 183 -17.39 -7.52 -12.43
N LEU A 184 -16.43 -8.07 -11.71
CA LEU A 184 -16.03 -9.48 -11.83
C LEU A 184 -17.18 -10.40 -11.40
N GLU A 185 -17.27 -11.59 -11.98
CA GLU A 185 -18.31 -12.56 -11.64
C GLU A 185 -17.95 -13.33 -10.37
N GLY A 186 -18.20 -12.73 -9.20
CA GLY A 186 -17.88 -13.30 -7.89
C GLY A 186 -17.58 -12.20 -6.87
N PHE A 187 -16.72 -12.53 -5.90
CA PHE A 187 -16.27 -11.61 -4.86
C PHE A 187 -14.74 -11.47 -4.86
N GLY A 188 -14.27 -10.32 -4.35
CA GLY A 188 -12.84 -10.06 -4.11
C GLY A 188 -12.47 -10.26 -2.64
N GLY A 189 -11.22 -10.62 -2.40
CA GLY A 189 -10.63 -10.69 -1.06
C GLY A 189 -9.63 -9.57 -0.79
N ASN A 190 -9.59 -9.13 0.47
CA ASN A 190 -8.66 -8.25 1.15
C ASN A 190 -8.87 -6.75 0.91
N LEU A 191 -8.09 -6.03 0.10
CA LEU A 191 -8.24 -4.57 -0.05
C LEU A 191 -9.53 -4.21 -0.78
N ASN A 192 -10.20 -3.13 -0.34
CA ASN A 192 -11.65 -3.01 -0.55
C ASN A 192 -12.10 -1.87 -1.48
N ALA A 193 -11.55 -0.65 -1.36
CA ALA A 193 -12.11 0.52 -2.04
C ALA A 193 -12.06 0.43 -3.57
N THR A 194 -10.92 0.06 -4.15
CA THR A 194 -10.72 -0.04 -5.60
C THR A 194 -11.70 -1.02 -6.26
N PRO A 195 -11.81 -2.29 -5.80
CA PRO A 195 -12.79 -3.22 -6.39
C PRO A 195 -14.23 -2.78 -6.13
N ALA A 196 -14.55 -2.26 -4.94
CA ALA A 196 -15.92 -1.86 -4.62
C ALA A 196 -16.40 -0.69 -5.49
N LEU A 197 -15.56 0.27 -5.79
CA LEU A 197 -15.90 1.42 -6.62
C LEU A 197 -16.35 1.02 -8.04
N VAL A 198 -15.78 -0.04 -8.62
CA VAL A 198 -16.18 -0.57 -9.92
C VAL A 198 -17.26 -1.66 -9.84
N GLY A 199 -17.97 -1.76 -8.71
CA GLY A 199 -19.16 -2.61 -8.56
C GLY A 199 -18.90 -4.00 -8.01
N ASN A 200 -17.67 -4.33 -7.57
CA ASN A 200 -17.42 -5.61 -6.92
C ASN A 200 -17.85 -5.60 -5.46
N VAL A 201 -18.07 -6.79 -4.94
CA VAL A 201 -18.27 -7.04 -3.50
C VAL A 201 -17.02 -7.66 -2.90
N VAL A 202 -16.75 -7.38 -1.63
CA VAL A 202 -15.45 -7.66 -1.00
C VAL A 202 -15.59 -8.30 0.39
N VAL A 203 -14.81 -9.33 0.65
CA VAL A 203 -14.54 -9.81 2.01
C VAL A 203 -13.20 -9.25 2.46
N TRP A 204 -13.25 -8.32 3.39
CA TRP A 204 -12.08 -7.59 3.89
C TRP A 204 -11.54 -8.19 5.17
N LYS A 205 -10.33 -8.75 5.09
CA LYS A 205 -9.55 -9.15 6.25
C LYS A 205 -8.49 -8.09 6.56
N PRO A 206 -8.66 -7.27 7.60
CA PRO A 206 -7.65 -6.29 7.98
C PRO A 206 -6.38 -6.95 8.54
N SER A 207 -5.29 -6.20 8.57
CA SER A 207 -4.10 -6.61 9.33
C SER A 207 -4.42 -6.64 10.83
N PRO A 208 -4.00 -7.66 11.59
CA PRO A 208 -4.17 -7.71 13.05
C PRO A 208 -3.62 -6.47 13.76
N MET A 209 -2.53 -5.90 13.24
CA MET A 209 -1.87 -4.73 13.81
C MET A 209 -2.49 -3.39 13.37
N ALA A 210 -3.54 -3.43 12.54
CA ALA A 210 -4.27 -2.25 12.06
C ALA A 210 -5.79 -2.42 12.18
N THR A 211 -6.25 -3.35 13.01
CA THR A 211 -7.67 -3.72 13.08
C THR A 211 -8.55 -2.54 13.48
N TYR A 212 -8.16 -1.74 14.47
CA TYR A 212 -9.00 -0.64 14.94
C TYR A 212 -9.12 0.50 13.92
N SER A 213 -8.03 0.92 13.30
CA SER A 213 -8.08 1.93 12.22
C SER A 213 -8.88 1.45 11.02
N SER A 214 -8.72 0.17 10.65
CA SER A 214 -9.52 -0.46 9.58
C SER A 214 -11.01 -0.53 9.92
N TYR A 215 -11.35 -0.80 11.18
CA TYR A 215 -12.74 -0.77 11.64
C TYR A 215 -13.36 0.62 11.51
N ILE A 216 -12.61 1.69 11.87
CA ILE A 216 -13.07 3.08 11.67
C ILE A 216 -13.32 3.36 10.18
N VAL A 217 -12.40 2.94 9.29
CA VAL A 217 -12.59 3.11 7.83
C VAL A 217 -13.84 2.36 7.34
N HIS A 218 -14.08 1.15 7.84
CA HIS A 218 -15.30 0.42 7.52
C HIS A 218 -16.57 1.17 7.97
N GLN A 219 -16.57 1.75 9.16
CA GLN A 219 -17.70 2.58 9.64
C GLN A 219 -17.89 3.83 8.76
N ILE A 220 -16.80 4.43 8.28
CA ILE A 220 -16.86 5.57 7.34
C ILE A 220 -17.54 5.16 6.04
N PHE A 221 -17.24 3.99 5.48
CA PHE A 221 -17.91 3.51 4.27
C PHE A 221 -19.41 3.31 4.48
N LEU A 222 -19.82 2.76 5.63
CA LEU A 222 -21.24 2.61 5.96
C LEU A 222 -21.93 3.99 6.09
N GLU A 223 -21.31 4.95 6.78
CA GLU A 223 -21.85 6.31 6.92
C GLU A 223 -21.88 7.06 5.58
N ALA A 224 -20.93 6.80 4.71
CA ALA A 224 -20.92 7.36 3.36
C ALA A 224 -22.06 6.83 2.49
N GLY A 225 -22.56 5.63 2.77
CA GLY A 225 -23.66 5.01 2.05
C GLY A 225 -23.29 3.76 1.26
N VAL A 226 -22.12 3.16 1.50
CA VAL A 226 -21.82 1.83 0.98
C VAL A 226 -22.81 0.84 1.59
N PRO A 227 -23.57 0.07 0.79
CA PRO A 227 -24.52 -0.89 1.34
C PRO A 227 -23.84 -1.91 2.26
N PRO A 228 -24.48 -2.28 3.38
CA PRO A 228 -23.85 -3.03 4.47
C PRO A 228 -23.19 -4.35 4.08
N SER A 229 -23.67 -4.99 2.99
CA SER A 229 -23.15 -6.29 2.54
C SER A 229 -22.12 -6.21 1.43
N VAL A 230 -21.79 -5.01 0.93
CA VAL A 230 -20.83 -4.83 -0.18
C VAL A 230 -19.39 -5.04 0.29
N ILE A 231 -19.05 -4.54 1.47
CA ILE A 231 -17.75 -4.72 2.09
C ILE A 231 -17.95 -5.39 3.44
N GLN A 232 -17.64 -6.68 3.51
CA GLN A 232 -17.75 -7.48 4.73
C GLN A 232 -16.44 -7.34 5.54
N PHE A 233 -16.54 -6.98 6.80
CA PHE A 233 -15.37 -6.79 7.66
C PHE A 233 -15.15 -8.02 8.55
N ALA A 234 -14.14 -8.82 8.21
CA ALA A 234 -13.86 -10.11 8.84
C ALA A 234 -12.42 -10.17 9.38
N PRO A 235 -12.09 -9.48 10.49
CA PRO A 235 -10.80 -9.65 11.16
C PRO A 235 -10.65 -11.10 11.61
N GLY A 236 -9.43 -11.62 11.66
CA GLY A 236 -9.18 -13.00 12.08
C GLY A 236 -7.88 -13.56 11.54
N LEU A 237 -7.69 -14.85 11.79
CA LEU A 237 -6.51 -15.57 11.35
C LEU A 237 -6.47 -15.64 9.82
N PRO A 238 -5.34 -15.22 9.20
CA PRO A 238 -5.20 -15.22 7.74
C PRO A 238 -5.52 -16.57 7.10
N GLU A 239 -5.13 -17.67 7.74
CA GLU A 239 -5.30 -19.04 7.24
C GLU A 239 -6.78 -19.41 7.12
N ILE A 240 -7.61 -19.04 8.10
CA ILE A 240 -9.05 -19.35 8.10
C ILE A 240 -9.75 -18.56 6.98
N VAL A 241 -9.52 -17.24 6.93
CA VAL A 241 -10.16 -16.39 5.93
C VAL A 241 -9.71 -16.75 4.52
N ALA A 242 -8.39 -17.00 4.32
CA ALA A 242 -7.86 -17.40 3.03
C ALA A 242 -8.43 -18.75 2.58
N GLN A 243 -8.41 -19.78 3.44
CA GLN A 243 -8.90 -21.12 3.07
C GLN A 243 -10.37 -21.12 2.66
N GLN A 244 -11.23 -20.39 3.38
CA GLN A 244 -12.64 -20.29 3.02
C GLN A 244 -12.84 -19.54 1.72
N SER A 245 -12.15 -18.41 1.55
CA SER A 245 -12.27 -17.57 0.35
C SER A 245 -11.72 -18.26 -0.90
N LEU A 246 -10.51 -18.83 -0.81
CA LEU A 246 -9.80 -19.40 -1.97
C LEU A 246 -10.35 -20.76 -2.43
N LYS A 247 -11.20 -21.43 -1.64
CA LYS A 247 -11.89 -22.67 -2.05
C LYS A 247 -13.27 -22.41 -2.64
N HIS A 248 -13.74 -21.17 -2.60
CA HIS A 248 -15.09 -20.85 -3.04
C HIS A 248 -15.16 -20.72 -4.57
N PRO A 249 -16.12 -21.38 -5.28
CA PRO A 249 -16.19 -21.36 -6.75
C PRO A 249 -16.35 -19.97 -7.37
N LEU A 250 -16.92 -19.01 -6.63
CA LEU A 250 -17.10 -17.62 -7.05
C LEU A 250 -16.03 -16.69 -6.50
N PHE A 251 -14.84 -17.21 -6.11
CA PHE A 251 -13.69 -16.37 -5.83
C PHE A 251 -13.18 -15.76 -7.13
N ALA A 252 -13.23 -14.43 -7.26
CA ALA A 252 -12.96 -13.73 -8.52
C ALA A 252 -11.72 -12.85 -8.49
N ALA A 253 -11.27 -12.43 -7.30
CA ALA A 253 -10.06 -11.60 -7.19
C ALA A 253 -9.41 -11.68 -5.81
N LEU A 254 -8.08 -11.50 -5.82
CA LEU A 254 -7.26 -11.19 -4.65
C LEU A 254 -6.61 -9.82 -4.84
N HIS A 255 -6.80 -8.90 -3.89
CA HIS A 255 -6.07 -7.65 -3.80
C HIS A 255 -5.27 -7.65 -2.50
N PHE A 256 -3.98 -7.94 -2.58
CA PHE A 256 -3.14 -8.24 -1.42
C PHE A 256 -1.97 -7.27 -1.29
N THR A 257 -1.74 -6.81 -0.07
CA THR A 257 -0.51 -6.15 0.34
C THR A 257 0.07 -6.87 1.57
N GLY A 258 1.34 -7.25 1.51
CA GLY A 258 1.98 -7.99 2.59
C GLY A 258 3.31 -8.63 2.21
N SER A 259 3.73 -9.66 2.94
CA SER A 259 5.03 -10.30 2.65
C SER A 259 5.01 -11.08 1.34
N THR A 260 6.13 -11.03 0.63
CA THR A 260 6.34 -11.81 -0.61
C THR A 260 6.14 -13.32 -0.41
N PHE A 261 6.53 -13.84 0.76
CA PHE A 261 6.34 -15.26 1.10
C PHE A 261 4.86 -15.63 1.12
N VAL A 262 4.04 -14.85 1.84
CA VAL A 262 2.58 -15.08 1.93
C VAL A 262 1.92 -14.93 0.56
N PHE A 263 2.31 -13.91 -0.21
CA PHE A 263 1.75 -13.71 -1.55
C PHE A 263 2.04 -14.87 -2.51
N LYS A 264 3.28 -15.38 -2.50
CA LYS A 264 3.64 -16.57 -3.27
C LYS A 264 2.82 -17.80 -2.86
N GLN A 265 2.54 -17.96 -1.56
CA GLN A 265 1.71 -19.05 -1.06
C GLN A 265 0.25 -18.88 -1.53
N LEU A 266 -0.34 -17.70 -1.37
CA LEU A 266 -1.69 -17.41 -1.86
C LEU A 266 -1.83 -17.64 -3.36
N TRP A 267 -0.81 -17.27 -4.15
CA TRP A 267 -0.81 -17.53 -5.59
C TRP A 267 -0.81 -19.03 -5.91
N LYS A 268 0.02 -19.82 -5.21
CA LYS A 268 0.02 -21.28 -5.35
C LYS A 268 -1.33 -21.89 -4.96
N ASP A 269 -1.92 -21.44 -3.87
CA ASP A 269 -3.22 -21.94 -3.41
C ASP A 269 -4.32 -21.62 -4.43
N ILE A 270 -4.33 -20.40 -5.02
CA ILE A 270 -5.24 -20.06 -6.11
C ILE A 270 -5.01 -20.96 -7.33
N ALA A 271 -3.76 -21.17 -7.74
CA ALA A 271 -3.44 -22.03 -8.87
C ALA A 271 -3.89 -23.47 -8.65
N SER A 272 -3.77 -23.97 -7.41
CA SER A 272 -4.18 -25.34 -7.05
C SER A 272 -5.70 -25.53 -7.04
N ASN A 273 -6.49 -24.45 -6.96
CA ASN A 273 -7.95 -24.48 -6.98
C ASN A 273 -8.56 -24.07 -8.34
N MET A 274 -7.75 -24.00 -9.40
CA MET A 274 -8.18 -23.44 -10.68
C MET A 274 -9.39 -24.15 -11.28
N ASP A 275 -9.52 -25.45 -11.12
CA ASP A 275 -10.64 -26.25 -11.64
C ASP A 275 -11.95 -26.03 -10.86
N VAL A 276 -11.89 -25.39 -9.68
CA VAL A 276 -13.07 -25.10 -8.85
C VAL A 276 -13.71 -23.79 -9.27
N TYR A 277 -12.92 -22.82 -9.77
CA TYR A 277 -13.41 -21.49 -10.03
C TYR A 277 -14.26 -21.38 -11.29
N LYS A 278 -15.33 -20.57 -11.20
CA LYS A 278 -16.19 -20.25 -12.34
C LYS A 278 -15.45 -19.45 -13.44
N GLY A 279 -14.42 -18.71 -13.08
CA GLY A 279 -13.58 -17.94 -13.99
C GLY A 279 -12.16 -17.80 -13.45
N TYR A 280 -11.26 -17.20 -14.20
CA TYR A 280 -9.87 -17.00 -13.77
C TYR A 280 -9.76 -15.81 -12.79
N PRO A 281 -9.41 -16.06 -11.50
CA PRO A 281 -9.29 -14.98 -10.53
C PRO A 281 -8.23 -13.96 -10.93
N LYS A 282 -8.51 -12.68 -10.69
CA LYS A 282 -7.53 -11.61 -10.85
C LYS A 282 -6.69 -11.51 -9.59
N ILE A 283 -5.37 -11.46 -9.75
CA ILE A 283 -4.45 -11.40 -8.62
C ILE A 283 -3.68 -10.09 -8.72
N VAL A 284 -3.82 -9.25 -7.70
CA VAL A 284 -3.08 -7.99 -7.53
C VAL A 284 -2.31 -8.09 -6.23
N GLY A 285 -1.01 -7.86 -6.29
CA GLY A 285 -0.14 -7.93 -5.13
C GLY A 285 0.90 -6.83 -5.09
N GLU A 286 0.98 -6.17 -3.94
CA GLU A 286 2.10 -5.34 -3.53
C GLU A 286 2.82 -6.07 -2.40
N THR A 287 4.10 -6.38 -2.60
CA THR A 287 4.84 -7.21 -1.67
C THR A 287 6.16 -6.58 -1.26
N GLY A 288 7.13 -7.36 -0.80
CA GLY A 288 8.39 -6.86 -0.26
C GLY A 288 9.19 -5.94 -1.17
N GLY A 289 10.18 -5.30 -0.63
CA GLY A 289 11.05 -4.38 -1.35
C GLY A 289 12.45 -4.33 -0.76
N LYS A 290 13.44 -4.08 -1.61
CA LYS A 290 14.81 -3.80 -1.22
C LYS A 290 15.31 -2.57 -1.97
N ASN A 291 14.73 -1.43 -1.63
CA ASN A 291 14.96 -0.14 -2.26
C ASN A 291 16.42 0.27 -2.21
N PHE A 292 16.86 1.10 -3.16
CA PHE A 292 18.22 1.59 -3.20
C PHE A 292 18.31 3.11 -3.41
N HIS A 293 19.37 3.71 -2.89
CA HIS A 293 19.89 4.99 -3.35
C HIS A 293 21.26 4.77 -3.98
N LEU A 294 21.47 5.39 -5.13
CA LEU A 294 22.75 5.45 -5.82
C LEU A 294 23.23 6.90 -5.83
N VAL A 295 24.34 7.16 -5.16
CA VAL A 295 24.94 8.48 -5.06
C VAL A 295 26.17 8.53 -5.95
N HIS A 296 26.05 9.23 -7.09
CA HIS A 296 27.11 9.45 -8.06
C HIS A 296 28.12 10.51 -7.56
N GLN A 297 29.33 10.50 -8.08
CA GLN A 297 30.37 11.48 -7.72
C GLN A 297 29.95 12.95 -7.91
N SER A 298 29.01 13.24 -8.80
CA SER A 298 28.47 14.58 -9.02
C SER A 298 27.28 14.96 -8.13
N ALA A 299 26.91 14.12 -7.16
CA ALA A 299 25.75 14.38 -6.32
C ALA A 299 25.98 15.57 -5.36
N GLU A 300 24.91 16.29 -5.05
CA GLU A 300 24.92 17.28 -3.98
C GLU A 300 24.84 16.54 -2.63
N ILE A 301 25.89 16.67 -1.81
CA ILE A 301 26.10 15.84 -0.61
C ILE A 301 24.99 16.04 0.42
N ARG A 302 24.66 17.30 0.74
CA ARG A 302 23.68 17.58 1.81
C ARG A 302 22.29 17.04 1.45
N ASN A 303 21.85 17.24 0.20
CA ASN A 303 20.58 16.71 -0.27
C ASN A 303 20.57 15.16 -0.21
N ALA A 304 21.62 14.52 -0.73
CA ALA A 304 21.71 13.07 -0.73
C ALA A 304 21.68 12.47 0.69
N VAL A 305 22.38 13.11 1.66
CA VAL A 305 22.34 12.70 3.07
C VAL A 305 20.95 12.86 3.68
N VAL A 306 20.33 14.04 3.55
CA VAL A 306 19.00 14.30 4.13
C VAL A 306 17.94 13.36 3.55
N GLN A 307 17.98 13.14 2.23
CA GLN A 307 17.06 12.22 1.57
C GLN A 307 17.33 10.75 1.95
N ALA A 308 18.59 10.36 2.18
CA ALA A 308 18.92 9.03 2.67
C ALA A 308 18.37 8.81 4.10
N ILE A 309 18.49 9.80 4.99
CA ILE A 309 17.95 9.75 6.35
C ILE A 309 16.42 9.63 6.32
N ARG A 310 15.74 10.48 5.56
CA ARG A 310 14.28 10.40 5.40
C ARG A 310 13.86 9.07 4.81
N GLY A 311 14.55 8.60 3.76
CA GLY A 311 14.26 7.31 3.14
C GLY A 311 14.46 6.13 4.08
N ALA A 312 15.48 6.15 4.95
CA ALA A 312 15.83 5.03 5.82
C ALA A 312 15.05 5.01 7.15
N PHE A 313 14.75 6.19 7.72
CA PHE A 313 14.30 6.31 9.11
C PHE A 313 12.93 6.98 9.28
N GLU A 314 12.31 7.51 8.23
CA GLU A 314 10.96 8.08 8.30
C GLU A 314 9.91 7.01 8.61
N TYR A 315 10.06 5.77 8.09
CA TYR A 315 9.16 4.64 8.32
C TYR A 315 9.92 3.40 8.78
N GLN A 316 9.59 2.88 9.96
CA GLN A 316 10.34 1.82 10.66
C GLN A 316 9.58 0.49 10.69
N GLY A 317 9.32 -0.13 9.54
CA GLY A 317 8.66 -1.44 9.50
C GLY A 317 7.28 -1.47 10.13
N LYS A 318 6.46 -0.46 9.84
CA LYS A 318 5.18 -0.24 10.53
C LYS A 318 3.97 -0.82 9.82
N GLN A 319 4.08 -1.17 8.53
CA GLN A 319 2.97 -1.80 7.79
C GLN A 319 3.40 -2.46 6.49
N PRO A 320 2.69 -3.53 6.08
CA PRO A 320 2.89 -4.11 4.75
C PRO A 320 2.48 -3.18 3.60
N GLU A 321 1.65 -2.17 3.86
CA GLU A 321 1.05 -1.32 2.81
C GLU A 321 1.96 -0.21 2.30
N MET A 322 3.05 0.12 3.02
CA MET A 322 3.95 1.20 2.60
C MET A 322 5.40 0.78 2.76
N PHE A 323 5.97 0.25 1.70
CA PHE A 323 7.37 -0.17 1.59
C PHE A 323 8.30 1.05 1.53
N ARG A 324 8.29 1.89 2.56
CA ARG A 324 8.96 3.19 2.60
C ARG A 324 10.24 3.16 3.41
N SER A 325 11.08 2.13 3.26
CA SER A 325 12.41 2.13 3.85
C SER A 325 13.48 2.07 2.76
N LEU A 326 14.55 2.83 2.96
CA LEU A 326 15.79 2.76 2.18
C LEU A 326 16.75 1.80 2.90
N PRO A 327 16.85 0.52 2.52
CA PRO A 327 17.78 -0.39 3.16
C PRO A 327 19.17 -0.43 2.54
N ARG A 328 19.37 0.07 1.31
CA ARG A 328 20.64 0.01 0.56
C ARG A 328 21.06 1.38 0.04
N LEU A 329 22.29 1.76 0.37
CA LEU A 329 22.89 3.01 -0.10
C LEU A 329 24.24 2.71 -0.76
N TYR A 330 24.38 3.07 -2.02
CA TYR A 330 25.60 2.97 -2.78
C TYR A 330 26.17 4.37 -2.97
N VAL A 331 27.39 4.63 -2.46
CA VAL A 331 28.00 5.96 -2.48
C VAL A 331 29.34 5.91 -3.18
N SER A 332 29.63 6.85 -4.09
CA SER A 332 30.96 6.97 -4.71
C SER A 332 32.02 7.33 -3.68
N SER A 333 33.23 6.83 -3.86
CA SER A 333 34.34 6.98 -2.90
C SER A 333 34.73 8.45 -2.70
N SER A 334 34.68 9.26 -3.74
CA SER A 334 34.96 10.69 -3.65
C SER A 334 33.92 11.44 -2.81
N VAL A 335 32.62 11.16 -2.99
CA VAL A 335 31.53 11.75 -2.18
C VAL A 335 31.62 11.29 -0.74
N TRP A 336 31.87 9.98 -0.50
CA TRP A 336 32.05 9.44 0.84
C TRP A 336 33.14 10.14 1.65
N SER A 337 34.31 10.32 1.04
CA SER A 337 35.45 10.98 1.69
C SER A 337 35.34 12.49 1.77
N SER A 338 34.52 13.13 0.93
CA SER A 338 34.31 14.58 0.92
C SER A 338 33.28 15.08 1.96
N GLY A 339 33.03 14.29 3.01
CA GLY A 339 32.20 14.71 4.15
C GLY A 339 30.79 14.07 4.21
N PHE A 340 30.44 13.21 3.26
CA PHE A 340 29.14 12.51 3.30
C PHE A 340 28.99 11.66 4.57
N LYS A 341 30.02 10.87 4.92
CA LYS A 341 30.03 10.02 6.13
C LYS A 341 29.78 10.85 7.38
N ASP A 342 30.56 11.89 7.57
CA ASP A 342 30.55 12.71 8.80
C ASP A 342 29.20 13.43 8.94
N LEU A 343 28.70 13.99 7.84
CA LEU A 343 27.38 14.64 7.82
C LEU A 343 26.26 13.64 8.12
N LEU A 344 26.27 12.45 7.50
CA LEU A 344 25.27 11.41 7.74
C LEU A 344 25.22 11.01 9.23
N LEU A 345 26.37 10.72 9.82
CA LEU A 345 26.45 10.29 11.23
C LEU A 345 26.05 11.42 12.19
N ALA A 346 26.45 12.66 11.90
CA ALA A 346 26.05 13.82 12.69
C ALA A 346 24.54 14.09 12.65
N GLU A 347 23.88 13.87 11.50
CA GLU A 347 22.43 14.03 11.39
C GLU A 347 21.68 12.83 12.01
N VAL A 348 22.17 11.60 11.83
CA VAL A 348 21.58 10.40 12.47
C VAL A 348 21.61 10.51 14.00
N ALA A 349 22.68 11.05 14.57
CA ALA A 349 22.81 11.26 16.03
C ALA A 349 21.78 12.24 16.61
N LYS A 350 21.13 13.07 15.79
CA LYS A 350 20.05 13.99 16.21
C LYS A 350 18.67 13.32 16.27
N ILE A 351 18.53 12.11 15.71
CA ILE A 351 17.24 11.42 15.64
C ILE A 351 16.82 10.97 17.03
N LYS A 352 15.70 11.49 17.49
CA LYS A 352 15.05 11.03 18.71
C LYS A 352 14.10 9.90 18.41
N VAL A 353 14.15 8.85 19.25
CA VAL A 353 13.29 7.66 19.17
C VAL A 353 12.42 7.57 20.41
N GLY A 354 11.12 7.44 20.25
CA GLY A 354 10.22 7.36 21.40
C GLY A 354 8.74 7.24 21.04
N GLY A 355 7.90 7.31 22.06
CA GLY A 355 6.45 7.21 21.93
C GLY A 355 5.78 8.48 21.40
N PRO A 356 4.47 8.40 21.13
CA PRO A 356 3.71 9.51 20.53
C PRO A 356 3.44 10.67 21.47
N ASP A 357 3.72 10.51 22.76
CA ASP A 357 3.49 11.55 23.76
C ASP A 357 4.52 12.70 23.66
N ASP A 358 5.73 12.41 23.16
CA ASP A 358 6.75 13.40 22.86
C ASP A 358 6.82 13.68 21.35
N TRP A 359 6.29 14.82 20.94
CA TRP A 359 6.24 15.25 19.54
C TRP A 359 7.60 15.63 18.95
N SER A 360 8.66 15.66 19.76
CA SER A 360 10.02 15.84 19.26
C SER A 360 10.64 14.52 18.72
N ASN A 361 10.00 13.38 18.95
CA ASN A 361 10.43 12.10 18.43
C ASN A 361 10.21 12.02 16.91
N TYR A 362 11.30 11.91 16.18
CA TYR A 362 11.25 11.69 14.73
C TYR A 362 10.86 10.26 14.39
N MET A 363 11.37 9.30 15.16
CA MET A 363 11.10 7.88 15.00
C MET A 363 10.25 7.33 16.15
N GLY A 364 9.29 6.48 15.79
CA GLY A 364 8.53 5.68 16.74
C GLY A 364 9.03 4.24 16.84
N PRO A 365 8.27 3.34 17.53
CA PRO A 365 8.58 1.92 17.64
C PRO A 365 8.37 1.20 16.28
N VAL A 366 8.93 0.00 16.13
CA VAL A 366 8.51 -0.95 15.09
C VAL A 366 7.18 -1.59 15.47
N ILE A 367 6.50 -2.23 14.51
CA ILE A 367 5.08 -2.61 14.62
C ILE A 367 4.77 -3.66 15.70
N GLY A 368 5.74 -4.47 16.13
CA GLY A 368 5.50 -5.52 17.11
C GLY A 368 6.68 -6.44 17.34
N ARG A 369 6.50 -7.38 18.26
CA ARG A 369 7.52 -8.36 18.69
C ARG A 369 8.22 -9.07 17.51
N PRO A 370 7.50 -9.67 16.53
CA PRO A 370 8.19 -10.38 15.46
C PRO A 370 9.09 -9.49 14.60
N ALA A 371 8.70 -8.22 14.38
CA ALA A 371 9.52 -7.26 13.65
C ALA A 371 10.75 -6.85 14.45
N PHE A 372 10.59 -6.60 15.75
CA PHE A 372 11.68 -6.25 16.66
C PHE A 372 12.75 -7.35 16.71
N ASP A 373 12.34 -8.59 16.99
CA ASP A 373 13.24 -9.74 17.10
C ASP A 373 13.95 -10.03 15.76
N LYS A 374 13.21 -9.95 14.64
CA LYS A 374 13.79 -10.10 13.31
C LYS A 374 14.89 -9.06 13.06
N ILE A 375 14.64 -7.79 13.33
CA ILE A 375 15.61 -6.72 13.09
C ILE A 375 16.88 -6.94 13.90
N LEU A 376 16.77 -7.22 15.21
CA LEU A 376 17.93 -7.48 16.04
C LEU A 376 18.72 -8.70 15.56
N ALA A 377 18.05 -9.77 15.15
CA ALA A 377 18.72 -10.94 14.58
C ALA A 377 19.52 -10.61 13.31
N TYR A 378 19.00 -9.69 12.45
CA TYR A 378 19.74 -9.22 11.27
C TYR A 378 20.94 -8.34 11.63
N LEU A 379 20.85 -7.54 12.69
CA LEU A 379 22.00 -6.76 13.17
C LEU A 379 23.15 -7.67 13.65
N GLU A 380 22.81 -8.75 14.35
CA GLU A 380 23.81 -9.74 14.77
C GLU A 380 24.43 -10.49 13.56
N LYS A 381 23.62 -10.89 12.59
CA LYS A 381 24.12 -11.48 11.33
C LYS A 381 25.06 -10.52 10.58
N ALA A 382 24.74 -9.22 10.54
CA ALA A 382 25.58 -8.22 9.91
C ALA A 382 26.95 -8.10 10.57
N LYS A 383 27.00 -8.06 11.92
CA LYS A 383 28.26 -8.05 12.69
C LYS A 383 29.09 -9.30 12.41
N GLN A 384 28.48 -10.48 12.44
CA GLN A 384 29.14 -11.77 12.17
C GLN A 384 29.69 -11.84 10.74
N ALA A 385 29.04 -11.17 9.77
CA ALA A 385 29.50 -11.07 8.39
C ALA A 385 30.53 -9.95 8.16
N GLY A 386 31.06 -9.32 9.22
CA GLY A 386 32.06 -8.26 9.12
C GLY A 386 31.52 -6.88 8.76
N GLY A 387 30.22 -6.65 8.89
CA GLY A 387 29.61 -5.33 8.77
C GLY A 387 29.98 -4.43 9.95
N GLU A 388 30.47 -3.23 9.67
CA GLU A 388 30.80 -2.21 10.67
C GLU A 388 29.55 -1.40 11.04
N ILE A 389 29.13 -1.45 12.31
CA ILE A 389 28.03 -0.61 12.81
C ILE A 389 28.57 0.79 13.10
N LEU A 390 28.22 1.75 12.25
CA LEU A 390 28.64 3.15 12.39
C LEU A 390 27.77 3.95 13.35
N ALA A 391 26.49 3.56 13.49
CA ALA A 391 25.54 4.16 14.44
C ALA A 391 24.45 3.16 14.80
N GLY A 392 23.84 3.30 15.98
CA GLY A 392 22.73 2.48 16.45
C GLY A 392 23.13 1.04 16.82
N GLY A 393 22.48 0.05 16.25
CA GLY A 393 22.78 -1.37 16.47
C GLY A 393 22.16 -1.98 17.74
N THR A 394 21.20 -1.31 18.37
CA THR A 394 20.55 -1.75 19.60
C THR A 394 19.03 -1.54 19.52
N GLY A 395 18.32 -2.24 20.41
CA GLY A 395 16.88 -2.06 20.62
C GLY A 395 16.54 -2.12 22.11
N ASP A 396 15.38 -1.57 22.46
CA ASP A 396 14.79 -1.58 23.78
C ASP A 396 13.31 -1.98 23.68
N ASP A 397 12.96 -3.07 24.33
CA ASP A 397 11.60 -3.62 24.39
C ASP A 397 11.00 -3.59 25.80
N SER A 398 11.60 -2.84 26.73
CA SER A 398 11.15 -2.76 28.12
C SER A 398 9.74 -2.18 28.25
N LYS A 399 9.33 -1.28 27.33
CA LYS A 399 8.01 -0.67 27.31
C LYS A 399 7.35 -0.78 25.92
N GLY A 400 8.10 -0.52 24.87
CA GLY A 400 7.68 -0.56 23.48
C GLY A 400 8.79 -1.11 22.60
N TYR A 401 8.49 -1.44 21.37
CA TYR A 401 9.43 -2.07 20.42
C TYR A 401 10.32 -1.04 19.74
N PHE A 402 11.25 -0.44 20.46
CA PHE A 402 12.12 0.62 19.96
C PHE A 402 13.43 0.06 19.42
N VAL A 403 13.76 0.34 18.15
CA VAL A 403 15.03 0.02 17.52
C VAL A 403 15.73 1.33 17.16
N GLN A 404 17.00 1.47 17.55
CA GLN A 404 17.76 2.67 17.22
C GLN A 404 18.03 2.77 15.71
N PRO A 405 18.04 3.99 15.13
CA PRO A 405 18.42 4.18 13.73
C PRO A 405 19.83 3.64 13.52
N THR A 406 19.94 2.63 12.67
CA THR A 406 21.17 1.86 12.53
C THR A 406 21.80 2.07 11.17
N VAL A 407 23.08 2.43 11.13
CA VAL A 407 23.88 2.58 9.93
C VAL A 407 24.98 1.53 9.92
N ILE A 408 25.03 0.73 8.87
CA ILE A 408 26.00 -0.35 8.66
C ILE A 408 26.85 -0.03 7.45
N LEU A 409 28.17 -0.08 7.59
CA LEU A 409 29.11 -0.04 6.45
C LEU A 409 29.54 -1.48 6.13
N THR A 410 29.40 -1.88 4.88
CA THR A 410 29.86 -3.19 4.40
C THR A 410 30.84 -3.08 3.26
N LYS A 411 31.81 -4.01 3.22
CA LYS A 411 32.70 -4.21 2.07
C LYS A 411 32.16 -5.25 1.09
N ASP A 412 31.15 -6.05 1.53
CA ASP A 412 30.50 -7.05 0.70
C ASP A 412 29.16 -6.51 0.19
N PRO A 413 29.03 -6.20 -1.11
CA PRO A 413 27.80 -5.71 -1.70
C PRO A 413 26.68 -6.76 -1.74
N ASN A 414 26.99 -8.03 -1.47
CA ASN A 414 26.04 -9.13 -1.36
C ASN A 414 25.80 -9.58 0.08
N SER A 415 26.21 -8.77 1.06
CA SER A 415 25.93 -9.07 2.46
C SER A 415 24.44 -9.24 2.71
N VAL A 416 24.08 -10.01 3.74
CA VAL A 416 22.68 -10.33 4.07
C VAL A 416 21.80 -9.08 4.21
N THR A 417 22.35 -7.98 4.72
CA THR A 417 21.65 -6.72 4.89
C THR A 417 21.55 -5.88 3.61
N MET A 418 22.26 -6.23 2.55
CA MET A 418 22.10 -5.68 1.20
C MET A 418 21.11 -6.47 0.36
N VAL A 419 20.98 -7.78 0.59
CA VAL A 419 20.18 -8.70 -0.24
C VAL A 419 18.77 -8.89 0.31
N GLU A 420 18.63 -9.17 1.60
CA GLU A 420 17.37 -9.56 2.22
C GLU A 420 16.58 -8.39 2.79
N GLU A 421 15.26 -8.49 2.76
CA GLU A 421 14.34 -7.50 3.31
C GLU A 421 14.28 -7.61 4.85
N ILE A 422 14.81 -6.59 5.54
CA ILE A 422 14.79 -6.52 7.00
C ILE A 422 13.49 -5.92 7.51
N PHE A 423 12.99 -4.90 6.85
CA PHE A 423 11.79 -4.13 7.21
C PHE A 423 11.93 -3.38 8.53
N GLY A 424 13.07 -2.70 8.72
CA GLY A 424 13.39 -1.94 9.94
C GLY A 424 14.26 -0.72 9.66
N PRO A 425 14.58 0.08 10.70
CA PRO A 425 15.38 1.29 10.58
C PRO A 425 16.88 0.96 10.45
N VAL A 426 17.22 0.24 9.39
CA VAL A 426 18.58 -0.26 9.12
C VAL A 426 19.00 0.16 7.73
N LEU A 427 19.99 1.05 7.64
CA LEU A 427 20.61 1.52 6.42
C LEU A 427 21.97 0.83 6.23
N THR A 428 22.13 0.06 5.18
CA THR A 428 23.42 -0.56 4.83
C THR A 428 24.06 0.20 3.67
N ILE A 429 25.33 0.56 3.83
CA ILE A 429 26.11 1.38 2.91
C ILE A 429 27.21 0.54 2.27
N PHE A 430 27.31 0.63 0.96
CA PHE A 430 28.42 0.13 0.17
C PHE A 430 29.09 1.31 -0.56
N VAL A 431 30.38 1.49 -0.34
CA VAL A 431 31.19 2.53 -1.00
C VAL A 431 31.88 1.94 -2.21
N TYR A 432 31.59 2.47 -3.39
CA TYR A 432 32.17 2.02 -4.65
C TYR A 432 33.19 3.03 -5.18
N GLN A 433 34.19 2.58 -5.95
CA GLN A 433 35.16 3.48 -6.59
C GLN A 433 34.47 4.25 -7.72
N ASP A 434 34.80 5.54 -7.88
CA ASP A 434 34.21 6.42 -8.90
C ASP A 434 34.33 5.84 -10.32
N SER A 435 35.44 5.13 -10.61
CA SER A 435 35.67 4.43 -11.87
C SER A 435 34.80 3.19 -12.08
N GLU A 436 34.13 2.69 -11.02
CA GLU A 436 33.34 1.47 -11.04
C GLU A 436 31.82 1.73 -11.16
N TYR A 437 31.42 2.93 -11.60
CA TYR A 437 30.02 3.32 -11.72
C TYR A 437 29.21 2.30 -12.53
N ASP A 438 29.73 1.87 -13.70
CA ASP A 438 29.05 0.91 -14.58
C ASP A 438 28.91 -0.47 -13.96
N GLN A 439 29.91 -0.91 -13.22
CA GLN A 439 29.88 -2.19 -12.50
C GLN A 439 28.87 -2.11 -11.33
N THR A 440 28.83 -0.96 -10.66
CA THR A 440 27.86 -0.72 -9.57
C THR A 440 26.43 -0.71 -10.06
N LEU A 441 26.14 -0.20 -11.26
CA LEU A 441 24.82 -0.30 -11.87
C LEU A 441 24.38 -1.76 -12.08
N LYS A 442 25.27 -2.60 -12.62
CA LYS A 442 25.02 -4.04 -12.78
C LYS A 442 24.80 -4.74 -11.43
N LEU A 443 25.62 -4.37 -10.45
CA LEU A 443 25.51 -4.88 -9.09
C LEU A 443 24.15 -4.55 -8.47
N ILE A 444 23.70 -3.29 -8.52
CA ILE A 444 22.39 -2.87 -7.99
C ILE A 444 21.25 -3.68 -8.62
N ASP A 445 21.31 -3.91 -9.93
CA ASP A 445 20.29 -4.67 -10.65
C ASP A 445 20.21 -6.15 -10.23
N SER A 446 21.35 -6.75 -9.86
CA SER A 446 21.46 -8.19 -9.55
C SER A 446 21.44 -8.52 -8.06
N THR A 447 21.72 -7.58 -7.16
CA THR A 447 21.88 -7.83 -5.71
C THR A 447 20.60 -8.37 -5.06
N SER A 448 19.43 -7.98 -5.56
CA SER A 448 18.17 -8.34 -4.91
C SER A 448 17.12 -8.83 -5.90
N GLN A 449 16.29 -9.77 -5.45
CA GLN A 449 15.14 -10.25 -6.22
C GLN A 449 14.00 -9.21 -6.34
N TYR A 450 14.06 -8.12 -5.60
CA TYR A 450 13.03 -7.09 -5.55
C TYR A 450 13.25 -6.00 -6.61
N GLY A 451 12.15 -5.34 -7.00
CA GLY A 451 12.17 -4.22 -7.94
C GLY A 451 11.09 -3.20 -7.60
N LEU A 452 11.08 -2.68 -6.35
CA LEU A 452 10.03 -1.76 -5.90
C LEU A 452 10.37 -0.33 -6.22
N THR A 453 11.33 0.29 -5.52
CA THR A 453 11.71 1.68 -5.74
C THR A 453 13.22 1.86 -5.71
N GLY A 454 13.69 2.95 -6.35
CA GLY A 454 15.07 3.35 -6.33
C GLY A 454 15.22 4.86 -6.52
N ALA A 455 16.34 5.43 -6.02
CA ALA A 455 16.68 6.81 -6.27
C ALA A 455 18.12 6.95 -6.76
N ILE A 456 18.35 7.95 -7.60
CA ILE A 456 19.66 8.26 -8.19
C ILE A 456 19.97 9.73 -7.92
N PHE A 457 21.10 9.96 -7.27
CA PHE A 457 21.58 11.31 -6.93
C PHE A 457 22.74 11.66 -7.83
N ALA A 458 22.56 12.64 -8.70
CA ALA A 458 23.58 13.17 -9.59
C ALA A 458 23.16 14.55 -10.12
N THR A 459 24.12 15.44 -10.34
CA THR A 459 23.93 16.69 -11.10
C THR A 459 24.24 16.49 -12.58
N GLU A 460 25.04 15.50 -12.92
CA GLU A 460 25.35 15.14 -14.30
C GLU A 460 24.19 14.39 -14.96
N ARG A 461 23.59 15.01 -15.98
CA ARG A 461 22.46 14.40 -16.71
C ARG A 461 22.83 13.08 -17.39
N ALA A 462 24.06 12.95 -17.89
CA ALA A 462 24.54 11.72 -18.52
C ALA A 462 24.56 10.53 -17.53
N ALA A 463 24.97 10.76 -16.28
CA ALA A 463 24.97 9.75 -15.23
C ALA A 463 23.54 9.29 -14.91
N LEU A 464 22.58 10.22 -14.82
CA LEU A 464 21.14 9.89 -14.60
C LEU A 464 20.59 9.03 -15.75
N ILE A 465 20.83 9.42 -17.01
CA ILE A 465 20.34 8.68 -18.19
C ILE A 465 20.94 7.27 -18.22
N LYS A 466 22.24 7.15 -17.96
CA LYS A 466 22.95 5.87 -17.93
C LYS A 466 22.37 4.94 -16.86
N ALA A 467 22.21 5.45 -15.64
CA ALA A 467 21.61 4.68 -14.55
C ALA A 467 20.16 4.26 -14.85
N THR A 468 19.35 5.16 -15.38
CA THR A 468 17.95 4.87 -15.75
C THR A 468 17.87 3.71 -16.75
N ASN A 469 18.72 3.72 -17.76
CA ASN A 469 18.75 2.67 -18.77
C ASN A 469 19.23 1.33 -18.19
N ALA A 470 20.27 1.34 -17.37
CA ALA A 470 20.83 0.14 -16.76
C ALA A 470 19.87 -0.49 -15.71
N LEU A 471 19.16 0.35 -14.95
CA LEU A 471 18.31 -0.07 -13.83
C LEU A 471 16.82 -0.14 -14.16
N ARG A 472 16.45 -0.18 -15.45
CA ARG A 472 15.04 -0.16 -15.92
C ARG A 472 14.13 -1.22 -15.28
N ASN A 473 14.70 -2.36 -14.86
CA ASN A 473 13.97 -3.45 -14.23
C ASN A 473 14.22 -3.55 -12.71
N ALA A 474 15.13 -2.73 -12.17
CA ALA A 474 15.50 -2.78 -10.75
C ALA A 474 14.49 -2.04 -9.85
N ALA A 475 13.60 -1.23 -10.42
CA ALA A 475 12.59 -0.49 -9.68
C ALA A 475 11.35 -0.22 -10.54
N GLY A 476 10.17 -0.31 -9.94
CA GLY A 476 8.91 0.14 -10.53
C GLY A 476 8.74 1.66 -10.46
N ASN A 477 9.29 2.30 -9.41
CA ASN A 477 9.34 3.76 -9.27
C ASN A 477 10.78 4.24 -9.09
N VAL A 478 11.20 5.23 -9.88
CA VAL A 478 12.54 5.81 -9.85
C VAL A 478 12.43 7.30 -9.56
N TYR A 479 13.30 7.78 -8.67
CA TYR A 479 13.37 9.18 -8.23
C TYR A 479 14.77 9.76 -8.50
N TYR A 480 14.83 11.00 -8.94
CA TYR A 480 16.09 11.70 -9.12
C TYR A 480 16.25 12.78 -8.06
N ASN A 481 17.39 12.74 -7.36
CA ASN A 481 17.75 13.72 -6.32
C ASN A 481 16.70 13.87 -5.20
N GLU A 482 15.91 12.82 -4.99
CA GLU A 482 14.90 12.72 -3.95
C GLU A 482 14.90 11.32 -3.32
N LYS A 483 14.30 11.17 -2.13
CA LYS A 483 14.16 9.87 -1.47
C LYS A 483 13.36 8.89 -2.34
N CYS A 484 13.69 7.61 -2.23
CA CYS A 484 13.03 6.54 -2.99
C CYS A 484 11.60 6.19 -2.49
N THR A 485 10.98 7.07 -1.72
CA THR A 485 9.70 6.82 -1.03
C THR A 485 8.80 8.05 -1.14
N GLY A 486 7.48 7.87 -0.93
CA GLY A 486 6.55 9.00 -0.88
C GLY A 486 5.92 9.33 -2.24
N ALA A 487 5.55 8.30 -2.99
CA ALA A 487 4.66 8.48 -4.14
C ALA A 487 3.36 9.16 -3.70
N VAL A 488 2.91 10.13 -4.50
CA VAL A 488 1.67 10.87 -4.27
C VAL A 488 0.63 10.40 -5.28
N VAL A 489 -0.56 10.06 -4.79
CA VAL A 489 -1.67 9.60 -5.64
C VAL A 489 -1.99 10.65 -6.70
N GLY A 490 -2.17 10.22 -7.95
CA GLY A 490 -2.40 11.11 -9.08
C GLY A 490 -1.12 11.74 -9.67
N GLN A 491 0.04 11.64 -8.98
CA GLN A 491 1.32 12.17 -9.46
C GLN A 491 2.30 11.05 -9.84
N GLN A 492 2.49 10.05 -8.98
CA GLN A 492 3.36 8.90 -9.25
C GLN A 492 2.57 7.61 -9.03
N PRO A 493 2.09 6.93 -10.08
CA PRO A 493 1.52 5.60 -9.97
C PRO A 493 2.50 4.63 -9.30
N PHE A 494 2.07 3.98 -8.22
CA PHE A 494 2.95 3.18 -7.38
C PHE A 494 2.80 1.69 -7.64
N GLY A 495 3.94 0.98 -7.74
CA GLY A 495 3.98 -0.47 -7.85
C GLY A 495 5.35 -0.96 -8.24
N GLY A 496 5.69 -2.16 -7.76
CA GLY A 496 6.98 -2.82 -8.01
C GLY A 496 6.87 -4.03 -8.93
N GLY A 497 7.93 -4.23 -9.71
CA GLY A 497 8.13 -5.44 -10.51
C GLY A 497 8.88 -6.53 -9.75
N ARG A 498 9.27 -7.62 -10.44
CA ARG A 498 9.98 -8.75 -9.87
C ARG A 498 9.23 -9.33 -8.65
N ALA A 499 9.95 -9.63 -7.56
CA ALA A 499 9.35 -10.15 -6.33
C ALA A 499 8.64 -9.08 -5.48
N SER A 500 8.57 -7.83 -5.94
CA SER A 500 7.88 -6.74 -5.23
C SER A 500 6.40 -6.62 -5.56
N GLY A 501 5.90 -7.37 -6.52
CA GLY A 501 4.46 -7.37 -6.81
C GLY A 501 4.12 -7.53 -8.27
N THR A 502 2.85 -7.31 -8.58
CA THR A 502 2.28 -7.45 -9.93
C THR A 502 2.37 -6.17 -10.76
N ASN A 503 2.87 -5.09 -10.17
CA ASN A 503 3.11 -3.80 -10.80
C ASN A 503 1.86 -3.17 -11.46
N ASP A 504 0.71 -3.37 -10.85
CA ASP A 504 -0.58 -2.86 -11.38
C ASP A 504 -0.82 -1.37 -11.15
N LYS A 505 0.18 -0.68 -10.59
CA LYS A 505 0.22 0.78 -10.43
C LYS A 505 -0.98 1.35 -9.64
N ALA A 506 -0.96 1.11 -8.32
CA ALA A 506 -1.88 1.76 -7.40
C ALA A 506 -1.86 3.30 -7.59
N GLY A 507 -2.99 3.95 -7.40
CA GLY A 507 -3.13 5.39 -7.67
C GLY A 507 -3.12 5.75 -9.15
N SER A 508 -3.54 4.83 -10.03
CA SER A 508 -3.74 5.07 -11.46
C SER A 508 -4.92 4.27 -12.02
N ILE A 509 -5.27 4.57 -13.27
CA ILE A 509 -6.30 3.82 -14.01
C ILE A 509 -5.95 2.32 -14.16
N SER A 510 -4.65 1.98 -14.18
CA SER A 510 -4.17 0.62 -14.46
C SER A 510 -4.70 -0.42 -13.48
N ILE A 511 -4.77 -0.08 -12.19
CA ILE A 511 -5.25 -1.03 -11.18
C ILE A 511 -6.72 -1.38 -11.37
N PHE A 512 -7.55 -0.46 -11.89
CA PHE A 512 -8.97 -0.70 -12.08
C PHE A 512 -9.26 -1.73 -13.17
N TYR A 513 -8.39 -1.87 -14.18
CA TYR A 513 -8.51 -2.94 -15.17
C TYR A 513 -8.47 -4.35 -14.57
N ARG A 514 -7.88 -4.51 -13.40
CA ARG A 514 -7.83 -5.80 -12.71
C ARG A 514 -9.15 -6.19 -12.07
N PHE A 515 -10.04 -5.22 -11.85
CA PHE A 515 -11.30 -5.43 -11.13
C PHE A 515 -12.54 -5.25 -12.02
N VAL A 516 -12.35 -5.19 -13.32
CA VAL A 516 -13.45 -5.16 -14.30
C VAL A 516 -13.33 -6.31 -15.31
N SER A 517 -14.49 -6.72 -15.84
CA SER A 517 -14.62 -7.69 -16.93
C SER A 517 -15.27 -7.02 -18.14
N PRO A 518 -14.49 -6.50 -19.10
CA PRO A 518 -15.02 -5.83 -20.27
C PRO A 518 -15.91 -6.75 -21.12
N ARG A 519 -17.06 -6.23 -21.58
CA ARG A 519 -17.94 -6.90 -22.52
C ARG A 519 -18.12 -6.03 -23.74
N SER A 520 -17.67 -6.50 -24.91
CA SER A 520 -17.89 -5.84 -26.18
C SER A 520 -19.29 -6.15 -26.68
N ILE A 521 -20.00 -5.12 -27.13
CA ILE A 521 -21.33 -5.20 -27.71
C ILE A 521 -21.26 -4.60 -29.12
N LYS A 522 -21.72 -5.36 -30.11
CA LYS A 522 -21.95 -4.87 -31.46
C LYS A 522 -23.44 -4.94 -31.74
N GLU A 523 -24.06 -3.81 -31.94
CA GLU A 523 -25.46 -3.70 -32.34
C GLU A 523 -25.52 -3.31 -33.81
N ASN A 524 -26.20 -4.10 -34.61
CA ASN A 524 -26.38 -3.87 -36.05
C ASN A 524 -27.79 -3.37 -36.30
N PHE A 525 -27.91 -2.22 -36.97
CA PHE A 525 -29.20 -1.60 -37.29
C PHE A 525 -29.67 -1.95 -38.70
N VAL A 526 -28.84 -2.59 -39.52
CA VAL A 526 -29.14 -3.00 -40.89
C VAL A 526 -29.03 -4.52 -40.97
N GLY A 527 -30.15 -5.21 -41.20
CA GLY A 527 -30.18 -6.65 -41.38
C GLY A 527 -29.44 -7.09 -42.66
N LEU A 528 -28.98 -8.34 -42.67
CA LEU A 528 -28.48 -8.99 -43.86
C LEU A 528 -29.68 -9.64 -44.60
N GLU A 529 -29.73 -9.47 -45.90
CA GLU A 529 -30.75 -10.10 -46.76
C GLU A 529 -30.29 -11.45 -47.28
N ASP A 530 -28.97 -11.69 -47.36
CA ASP A 530 -28.38 -12.93 -47.80
C ASP A 530 -27.17 -13.30 -46.91
N TYR A 531 -26.90 -14.60 -46.77
CA TYR A 531 -25.74 -15.13 -46.04
C TYR A 531 -24.51 -15.33 -46.97
N ILE A 532 -24.72 -15.28 -48.32
CA ILE A 532 -23.67 -15.51 -49.30
C ILE A 532 -22.75 -14.29 -49.40
N TYR A 533 -21.44 -14.52 -49.39
CA TYR A 533 -20.45 -13.47 -49.62
C TYR A 533 -20.25 -13.26 -51.13
N PRO A 534 -19.86 -12.06 -51.61
CA PRO A 534 -19.54 -11.82 -53.00
C PRO A 534 -18.52 -12.80 -53.61
N SER A 535 -17.58 -13.27 -52.79
CA SER A 535 -16.59 -14.28 -53.19
C SER A 535 -17.17 -15.69 -53.42
N ASN A 536 -18.39 -15.96 -52.99
CA ASN A 536 -19.08 -17.24 -53.21
C ASN A 536 -19.98 -17.23 -54.45
N LEU A 537 -20.11 -16.09 -55.10
CA LEU A 537 -20.85 -16.01 -56.37
C LEU A 537 -20.00 -16.62 -57.50
N VAL A 538 -20.59 -17.52 -58.29
CA VAL A 538 -19.94 -18.20 -59.44
C VAL A 538 -20.21 -17.43 -60.71
#